data_d1b8cf1df461169bf4997626339829d0
#
_entry.id   d1b8cf1df461169bf4997626339829d0
#
_cell.length_a   1.000
_cell.length_b   1.000
_cell.length_c   1.000
_cell.angle_alpha   90.00
_cell.angle_beta   90.00
_cell.angle_gamma   90.00
#
_symmetry.space_group_name_H-M   'P 1'
#
loop_
_entity.id
_entity.type
_entity.pdbx_description
1 polymer ?
#
loop_
_entity_poly.entity_id
_entity_poly.type
_entity_poly.pdbx_seq_one_letter_code
_entity_poly.pdbx_strand_id
1 'polypeptide(L)'
;MKGARNEKSKLKDSPQENGVHTNQYSAISPPASPVAQDEPFSTYFEERVPIPESENQLFSFRKLWAFTGPGFLMSIAYLDPGNIESDLQSGAKAGFKLLWVLLVSTIIGLLLQRLAARLGVVTGMHLAEVCNRQYSTVPRIILWLMVELAIIGSDMQEVIGCAIALNLLSVGRIPLWGGVLITITDTFVFLFLDKYGLRKLEAFFGFLITVMAVSFGYEYVLVKPDQGELLKGMFVPYCAGCGPVQLEQAVGIVGAVIMPHNIYLHSALVKSREIDRKNNKEVKEANKYFFIESAIALFVSFLINVFVVAVFAQAFYNKSNMEVNAECNATGSPHTDLFPLNNGTLEVDIYKGGIVLGCFFGPAALYIWAVGILAAGQSSTMTGTYSGQFVMEGFLNLQWSRFARVLLTRSIAITPTLLVAIFQDVQHLTGMNDFLNVLQSLQLPFALIPILTFTSLKSIMNEFANGLVWKISGGIVILGVCAINMYFVVVYVTALNSVVLYVLAALLSIAYLCFVGYLVWHCLVALGVSCLDCGSRMQLGPSRHTDMFLLNDMDTNALEEK
;
A
#
# COMPACT_ATOMS: atom_id res chain seq x y z
N MET A 1 16.77 -39.45 59.35
CA MET A 1 15.79 -40.44 59.82
C MET A 1 14.97 -40.82 58.64
N LYS A 2 15.24 -42.01 58.11
CA LYS A 2 14.36 -43.16 57.90
C LYS A 2 13.22 -42.85 56.94
N GLY A 3 12.99 -43.60 55.84
CA GLY A 3 13.54 -44.84 55.39
C GLY A 3 12.78 -45.27 54.13
N ALA A 4 13.47 -46.02 53.32
CA ALA A 4 13.10 -46.69 52.08
C ALA A 4 12.10 -47.86 52.25
N ARG A 5 11.50 -48.27 51.08
CA ARG A 5 11.39 -49.65 50.58
C ARG A 5 10.40 -49.67 49.41
N ASN A 6 10.82 -50.01 48.27
CA ASN A 6 10.90 -51.25 47.46
C ASN A 6 9.88 -52.36 47.80
N GLU A 7 9.17 -52.80 46.76
CA GLU A 7 9.07 -54.20 46.38
C GLU A 7 8.34 -54.44 45.06
N LYS A 8 8.84 -55.17 44.29
CA LYS A 8 8.93 -56.01 43.13
C LYS A 8 7.93 -57.18 43.10
N SER A 9 7.67 -57.61 41.89
CA SER A 9 7.36 -58.97 41.36
C SER A 9 5.89 -59.41 41.36
N LYS A 10 5.38 -60.16 40.37
CA LYS A 10 5.85 -61.33 39.63
C LYS A 10 4.99 -61.66 38.43
N LEU A 11 5.60 -62.29 37.44
CA LEU A 11 5.05 -63.04 36.32
C LEU A 11 4.07 -64.16 36.70
N LYS A 12 3.19 -64.53 35.74
CA LYS A 12 2.89 -65.96 35.38
C LYS A 12 2.19 -66.02 34.02
N ASP A 13 2.81 -66.59 33.07
CA ASP A 13 2.74 -67.81 32.23
C ASP A 13 1.37 -68.27 31.68
N SER A 14 1.48 -68.57 30.42
CA SER A 14 0.66 -69.12 29.34
C SER A 14 -0.07 -70.44 29.62
N PRO A 15 -0.95 -70.95 28.68
CA PRO A 15 -0.39 -71.86 27.63
C PRO A 15 -1.00 -71.71 26.23
N GLN A 16 -0.23 -72.31 25.31
CA GLN A 16 -0.46 -72.58 23.90
C GLN A 16 -1.69 -73.45 23.62
N GLU A 17 -2.30 -73.22 22.42
CA GLU A 17 -2.73 -74.32 21.58
C GLU A 17 -2.70 -74.04 20.07
N ASN A 18 -2.37 -75.09 19.32
CA ASN A 18 -1.98 -75.17 17.91
C ASN A 18 -3.13 -74.95 16.92
N GLY A 19 -2.78 -74.57 15.68
CA GLY A 19 -3.39 -75.18 14.54
C GLY A 19 -3.57 -74.32 13.28
N VAL A 20 -2.84 -74.78 12.26
CA VAL A 20 -3.17 -74.79 10.82
C VAL A 20 -2.65 -73.57 9.97
N HIS A 21 -1.67 -73.98 9.14
CA HIS A 21 -1.11 -73.21 8.00
C HIS A 21 -2.15 -72.91 6.92
N THR A 22 -2.21 -71.69 6.48
CA THR A 22 -2.53 -71.33 5.09
C THR A 22 -1.65 -70.15 4.65
N ASN A 23 -0.80 -70.47 3.66
CA ASN A 23 0.02 -69.51 2.96
C ASN A 23 -0.88 -68.48 2.19
N GLN A 24 -0.86 -67.21 2.58
CA GLN A 24 -1.27 -66.14 1.73
C GLN A 24 -0.11 -65.15 1.56
N TYR A 25 0.35 -65.07 0.32
CA TYR A 25 1.33 -64.08 -0.12
C TYR A 25 0.79 -62.68 0.17
N SER A 26 1.34 -62.02 1.16
CA SER A 26 1.13 -60.58 1.38
C SER A 26 2.03 -59.85 0.40
N ALA A 27 1.42 -59.21 -0.58
CA ALA A 27 2.08 -58.20 -1.41
C ALA A 27 2.59 -57.08 -0.50
N ILE A 28 3.91 -56.91 -0.48
CA ILE A 28 4.57 -55.76 0.17
C ILE A 28 4.18 -54.54 -0.63
N SER A 29 3.25 -53.72 -0.10
CA SER A 29 3.01 -52.38 -0.60
C SER A 29 4.30 -51.57 -0.40
N PRO A 30 4.78 -50.83 -1.41
CA PRO A 30 5.91 -49.94 -1.22
C PRO A 30 5.53 -48.86 -0.16
N PRO A 31 6.50 -48.42 0.66
CA PRO A 31 6.22 -47.38 1.64
C PRO A 31 5.68 -46.14 0.91
N ALA A 32 4.51 -45.69 1.33
CA ALA A 32 3.93 -44.44 0.86
C ALA A 32 4.97 -43.36 1.02
N SER A 33 5.37 -42.74 -0.07
CA SER A 33 6.17 -41.53 -0.06
C SER A 33 5.47 -40.51 0.87
N PRO A 34 6.18 -39.82 1.75
CA PRO A 34 5.54 -38.81 2.55
C PRO A 34 4.91 -37.82 1.58
N VAL A 35 3.58 -37.75 1.60
CA VAL A 35 2.83 -36.67 0.96
C VAL A 35 3.44 -35.42 1.53
N ALA A 36 4.10 -34.62 0.68
CA ALA A 36 4.56 -33.31 1.03
C ALA A 36 3.30 -32.56 1.48
N GLN A 37 3.12 -32.47 2.79
CA GLN A 37 2.19 -31.53 3.37
C GLN A 37 2.65 -30.18 2.84
N ASP A 38 1.83 -29.54 1.98
CA ASP A 38 2.00 -28.14 1.64
C ASP A 38 1.99 -27.39 2.98
N GLU A 39 3.20 -27.09 3.48
CA GLU A 39 3.33 -26.23 4.65
C GLU A 39 2.57 -24.94 4.35
N PRO A 40 1.66 -24.51 5.21
CA PRO A 40 0.97 -23.25 4.99
C PRO A 40 2.03 -22.16 4.84
N PHE A 41 1.93 -21.34 3.80
CA PHE A 41 2.80 -20.19 3.58
C PHE A 41 3.03 -19.50 4.92
N SER A 42 4.29 -19.43 5.38
CA SER A 42 4.63 -18.84 6.67
C SER A 42 4.20 -17.37 6.64
N THR A 43 3.16 -17.07 7.41
CA THR A 43 2.68 -15.69 7.53
C THR A 43 3.69 -14.91 8.36
N TYR A 44 4.03 -13.70 7.96
CA TYR A 44 4.95 -12.80 8.65
C TYR A 44 4.63 -12.61 10.14
N PHE A 45 3.33 -12.67 10.50
CA PHE A 45 2.88 -12.56 11.87
C PHE A 45 2.93 -13.91 12.58
N GLU A 46 3.97 -14.11 13.39
CA GLU A 46 4.06 -15.27 14.30
C GLU A 46 2.97 -15.21 15.38
N GLU A 47 2.60 -13.99 15.81
CA GLU A 47 1.53 -13.72 16.76
C GLU A 47 0.27 -13.22 16.05
N ARG A 48 -0.83 -13.96 16.19
CA ARG A 48 -2.15 -13.49 15.76
C ARG A 48 -2.91 -12.93 16.95
N VAL A 49 -3.64 -11.84 16.72
CA VAL A 49 -4.46 -11.22 17.76
C VAL A 49 -5.77 -11.99 17.88
N PRO A 50 -6.09 -12.60 19.04
CA PRO A 50 -7.33 -13.29 19.27
C PRO A 50 -8.50 -12.29 19.34
N ILE A 51 -9.64 -12.67 18.75
CA ILE A 51 -10.85 -11.87 18.76
C ILE A 51 -11.75 -12.31 19.92
N PRO A 52 -12.17 -11.40 20.83
CA PRO A 52 -13.01 -11.75 21.94
C PRO A 52 -14.41 -12.17 21.46
N GLU A 53 -14.89 -13.31 21.95
CA GLU A 53 -16.27 -13.73 21.76
C GLU A 53 -17.19 -12.74 22.47
N SER A 54 -18.23 -12.27 21.80
CA SER A 54 -19.29 -11.49 22.41
C SER A 54 -20.65 -12.07 21.99
N GLU A 55 -21.40 -12.54 22.96
CA GLU A 55 -22.77 -12.97 22.75
C GLU A 55 -23.64 -11.77 22.34
N ASN A 56 -24.28 -11.89 21.18
CA ASN A 56 -25.47 -11.14 20.76
C ASN A 56 -25.46 -9.60 20.71
N GLN A 57 -24.35 -8.92 20.43
CA GLN A 57 -24.38 -7.48 20.14
C GLN A 57 -24.20 -7.20 18.65
N LEU A 58 -25.10 -6.41 18.07
CA LEU A 58 -25.03 -5.90 16.68
C LEU A 58 -23.73 -5.14 16.40
N PHE A 59 -23.14 -4.52 17.43
CA PHE A 59 -21.88 -3.80 17.40
C PHE A 59 -21.21 -3.83 18.78
N SER A 60 -19.89 -4.09 18.83
CA SER A 60 -19.09 -4.08 20.06
C SER A 60 -17.82 -3.27 19.87
N PHE A 61 -17.62 -2.23 20.67
CA PHE A 61 -16.39 -1.45 20.70
C PHE A 61 -15.15 -2.31 21.07
N ARG A 62 -15.33 -3.32 21.92
CA ARG A 62 -14.25 -4.23 22.30
C ARG A 62 -13.79 -5.07 21.10
N LYS A 63 -14.73 -5.53 20.26
CA LYS A 63 -14.39 -6.21 19.00
C LYS A 63 -13.74 -5.24 18.02
N LEU A 64 -14.31 -4.04 17.84
CA LEU A 64 -13.69 -3.02 16.98
C LEU A 64 -12.23 -2.78 17.39
N TRP A 65 -11.95 -2.63 18.69
CA TRP A 65 -10.61 -2.48 19.20
C TRP A 65 -9.70 -3.68 18.90
N ALA A 66 -10.22 -4.91 18.95
CA ALA A 66 -9.47 -6.12 18.59
C ALA A 66 -9.15 -6.17 17.08
N PHE A 67 -10.06 -5.69 16.24
CA PHE A 67 -9.83 -5.59 14.79
C PHE A 67 -8.97 -4.39 14.41
N THR A 68 -8.93 -3.33 15.23
CA THR A 68 -8.13 -2.12 14.98
C THR A 68 -6.64 -2.44 14.88
N GLY A 69 -6.01 -1.94 13.84
CA GLY A 69 -4.59 -2.08 13.53
C GLY A 69 -4.33 -2.09 12.03
N PRO A 70 -4.80 -3.06 11.24
CA PRO A 70 -4.59 -3.13 9.81
C PRO A 70 -4.99 -1.87 9.05
N GLY A 71 -6.17 -1.32 9.31
CA GLY A 71 -6.65 -0.09 8.67
C GLY A 71 -5.89 1.15 9.14
N PHE A 72 -5.48 1.22 10.41
CA PHE A 72 -4.63 2.32 10.89
C PHE A 72 -3.23 2.27 10.28
N LEU A 73 -2.64 1.09 10.11
CA LEU A 73 -1.41 0.93 9.34
C LEU A 73 -1.58 1.40 7.90
N MET A 74 -2.74 1.13 7.30
CA MET A 74 -3.05 1.61 5.96
C MET A 74 -3.27 3.12 5.90
N SER A 75 -3.81 3.75 6.96
CA SER A 75 -4.00 5.21 6.97
C SER A 75 -2.68 5.98 6.86
N ILE A 76 -1.60 5.44 7.40
CA ILE A 76 -0.25 5.99 7.27
C ILE A 76 0.20 6.04 5.81
N ALA A 77 -0.08 4.99 5.07
CA ALA A 77 0.25 4.89 3.66
C ALA A 77 -0.51 5.89 2.76
N TYR A 78 -1.50 6.61 3.31
CA TYR A 78 -2.19 7.74 2.69
C TYR A 78 -1.68 9.10 3.18
N LEU A 79 -0.63 9.11 3.99
CA LEU A 79 -0.04 10.29 4.62
C LEU A 79 1.49 10.32 4.45
N ASP A 80 2.01 9.61 3.47
CA ASP A 80 3.43 9.60 3.17
C ASP A 80 3.90 10.94 2.58
N PRO A 81 5.19 11.23 2.54
CA PRO A 81 5.70 12.47 1.96
C PRO A 81 5.31 12.69 0.50
N GLY A 82 5.08 11.62 -0.28
CA GLY A 82 4.59 11.69 -1.66
C GLY A 82 3.17 12.24 -1.75
N ASN A 83 2.27 11.78 -0.86
CA ASN A 83 0.92 12.34 -0.73
C ASN A 83 0.96 13.82 -0.30
N ILE A 84 1.77 14.15 0.72
CA ILE A 84 1.88 15.51 1.22
C ILE A 84 2.43 16.45 0.14
N GLU A 85 3.41 16.03 -0.66
CA GLU A 85 3.89 16.79 -1.82
C GLU A 85 2.78 17.02 -2.84
N SER A 86 2.03 15.97 -3.21
CA SER A 86 0.92 16.07 -4.15
C SER A 86 -0.17 17.03 -3.65
N ASP A 87 -0.52 16.97 -2.37
CA ASP A 87 -1.51 17.84 -1.73
C ASP A 87 -1.05 19.30 -1.71
N LEU A 88 0.20 19.54 -1.34
CA LEU A 88 0.86 20.84 -1.34
C LEU A 88 0.84 21.46 -2.74
N GLN A 89 1.33 20.72 -3.73
CA GLN A 89 1.35 21.13 -5.13
C GLN A 89 -0.06 21.43 -5.67
N SER A 90 -1.02 20.57 -5.34
CA SER A 90 -2.43 20.76 -5.69
C SER A 90 -2.97 22.07 -5.13
N GLY A 91 -2.73 22.33 -3.83
CA GLY A 91 -3.13 23.58 -3.18
C GLY A 91 -2.48 24.81 -3.83
N ALA A 92 -1.17 24.78 -4.03
CA ALA A 92 -0.40 25.90 -4.58
C ALA A 92 -0.74 26.21 -6.05
N LYS A 93 -0.93 25.17 -6.89
CA LYS A 93 -1.13 25.33 -8.35
C LYS A 93 -2.61 25.39 -8.77
N ALA A 94 -3.52 24.78 -8.01
CA ALA A 94 -4.94 24.70 -8.36
C ALA A 94 -5.87 25.36 -7.32
N GLY A 95 -5.35 25.74 -6.16
CA GLY A 95 -6.17 26.23 -5.04
C GLY A 95 -7.08 25.11 -4.52
N PHE A 96 -8.32 25.44 -4.20
CA PHE A 96 -9.30 24.45 -3.71
C PHE A 96 -9.93 23.58 -4.81
N LYS A 97 -9.61 23.83 -6.09
CA LYS A 97 -10.34 23.28 -7.23
C LYS A 97 -10.20 21.76 -7.42
N LEU A 98 -9.18 21.12 -6.85
CA LEU A 98 -8.92 19.69 -6.98
C LEU A 98 -9.27 18.87 -5.73
N LEU A 99 -9.84 19.47 -4.69
CA LEU A 99 -10.24 18.74 -3.46
C LEU A 99 -11.25 17.63 -3.73
N TRP A 100 -12.12 17.79 -4.73
CA TRP A 100 -13.03 16.72 -5.14
C TRP A 100 -12.30 15.50 -5.71
N VAL A 101 -11.13 15.68 -6.36
CA VAL A 101 -10.30 14.58 -6.85
C VAL A 101 -9.72 13.81 -5.66
N LEU A 102 -9.23 14.52 -4.64
CA LEU A 102 -8.74 13.92 -3.40
C LEU A 102 -9.85 13.11 -2.69
N LEU A 103 -11.06 13.68 -2.58
CA LEU A 103 -12.21 12.98 -2.00
C LEU A 103 -12.57 11.71 -2.77
N VAL A 104 -12.70 11.80 -4.11
CA VAL A 104 -13.05 10.66 -4.96
C VAL A 104 -11.96 9.58 -4.91
N SER A 105 -10.67 9.98 -4.96
CA SER A 105 -9.55 9.04 -4.85
C SER A 105 -9.54 8.32 -3.50
N THR A 106 -9.82 9.01 -2.41
CA THR A 106 -9.94 8.40 -1.07
C THR A 106 -11.10 7.40 -1.01
N ILE A 107 -12.27 7.74 -1.59
CA ILE A 107 -13.41 6.82 -1.66
C ILE A 107 -13.05 5.57 -2.47
N ILE A 108 -12.43 5.75 -3.63
CA ILE A 108 -11.98 4.61 -4.46
C ILE A 108 -10.96 3.77 -3.68
N GLY A 109 -10.00 4.40 -3.01
CA GLY A 109 -9.03 3.74 -2.15
C GLY A 109 -9.71 2.90 -1.05
N LEU A 110 -10.72 3.45 -0.35
CA LEU A 110 -11.49 2.72 0.66
C LEU A 110 -12.20 1.49 0.06
N LEU A 111 -12.80 1.63 -1.12
CA LEU A 111 -13.48 0.54 -1.80
C LEU A 111 -12.50 -0.59 -2.20
N LEU A 112 -11.32 -0.21 -2.67
CA LEU A 112 -10.26 -1.16 -3.01
C LEU A 112 -9.69 -1.87 -1.77
N GLN A 113 -9.49 -1.13 -0.68
CA GLN A 113 -9.08 -1.72 0.59
C GLN A 113 -10.14 -2.69 1.14
N ARG A 114 -11.41 -2.38 1.00
CA ARG A 114 -12.49 -3.31 1.33
C ARG A 114 -12.40 -4.62 0.52
N LEU A 115 -12.08 -4.53 -0.78
CA LEU A 115 -11.88 -5.72 -1.61
C LEU A 115 -10.67 -6.53 -1.16
N ALA A 116 -9.55 -5.85 -0.87
CA ALA A 116 -8.31 -6.45 -0.39
C ALA A 116 -8.50 -7.16 0.97
N ALA A 117 -9.12 -6.47 1.94
CA ALA A 117 -9.46 -7.04 3.23
C ALA A 117 -10.34 -8.29 3.10
N ARG A 118 -11.40 -8.20 2.28
CA ARG A 118 -12.31 -9.32 2.05
C ARG A 118 -11.61 -10.52 1.43
N LEU A 119 -10.70 -10.31 0.46
CA LEU A 119 -9.89 -11.38 -0.10
C LEU A 119 -9.08 -12.09 1.00
N GLY A 120 -8.33 -11.34 1.82
CA GLY A 120 -7.51 -11.89 2.89
C GLY A 120 -8.30 -12.60 3.98
N VAL A 121 -9.47 -12.06 4.36
CA VAL A 121 -10.35 -12.65 5.39
C VAL A 121 -10.98 -13.95 4.90
N VAL A 122 -11.53 -13.96 3.68
CA VAL A 122 -12.27 -15.12 3.15
C VAL A 122 -11.34 -16.26 2.79
N THR A 123 -10.24 -15.95 2.06
CA THR A 123 -9.35 -16.97 1.52
C THR A 123 -8.21 -17.38 2.48
N GLY A 124 -7.89 -16.54 3.44
CA GLY A 124 -6.69 -16.71 4.27
C GLY A 124 -5.38 -16.45 3.51
N MET A 125 -5.45 -16.05 2.26
CA MET A 125 -4.32 -15.72 1.40
C MET A 125 -4.34 -14.24 1.05
N HIS A 126 -3.18 -13.59 1.03
CA HIS A 126 -3.10 -12.23 0.53
C HIS A 126 -2.98 -12.18 -1.00
N LEU A 127 -3.19 -11.01 -1.57
CA LEU A 127 -3.31 -10.84 -3.03
C LEU A 127 -2.11 -11.40 -3.81
N ALA A 128 -0.88 -11.24 -3.32
CA ALA A 128 0.32 -11.75 -3.99
C ALA A 128 0.37 -13.29 -3.99
N GLU A 129 -0.06 -13.95 -2.90
CA GLU A 129 -0.18 -15.42 -2.83
C GLU A 129 -1.22 -15.93 -3.83
N VAL A 130 -2.37 -15.24 -3.95
CA VAL A 130 -3.40 -15.58 -4.92
C VAL A 130 -2.87 -15.39 -6.35
N CYS A 131 -2.17 -14.28 -6.63
CA CYS A 131 -1.53 -14.05 -7.93
C CYS A 131 -0.52 -15.16 -8.27
N ASN A 132 0.28 -15.59 -7.29
CA ASN A 132 1.25 -16.68 -7.47
C ASN A 132 0.58 -18.00 -7.88
N ARG A 133 -0.59 -18.30 -7.29
CA ARG A 133 -1.33 -19.54 -7.59
C ARG A 133 -2.10 -19.46 -8.91
N GLN A 134 -2.61 -18.27 -9.28
CA GLN A 134 -3.55 -18.12 -10.39
C GLN A 134 -2.88 -17.74 -11.71
N TYR A 135 -1.77 -16.98 -11.69
CA TYR A 135 -1.07 -16.60 -12.90
C TYR A 135 0.08 -17.57 -13.22
N SER A 136 0.32 -17.82 -14.51
CA SER A 136 1.50 -18.52 -14.97
C SER A 136 2.79 -17.74 -14.67
N THR A 137 3.95 -18.38 -14.80
CA THR A 137 5.24 -17.84 -14.34
C THR A 137 5.56 -16.46 -14.93
N VAL A 138 5.35 -16.26 -16.24
CA VAL A 138 5.74 -14.99 -16.91
C VAL A 138 4.89 -13.82 -16.44
N PRO A 139 3.55 -13.83 -16.52
CA PRO A 139 2.72 -12.72 -16.00
C PRO A 139 2.93 -12.47 -14.51
N ARG A 140 3.15 -13.53 -13.73
CA ARG A 140 3.43 -13.44 -12.30
C ARG A 140 4.71 -12.64 -12.01
N ILE A 141 5.80 -12.92 -12.73
CA ILE A 141 7.07 -12.21 -12.57
C ILE A 141 6.93 -10.75 -13.02
N ILE A 142 6.23 -10.49 -14.11
CA ILE A 142 6.00 -9.12 -14.58
C ILE A 142 5.17 -8.35 -13.54
N LEU A 143 4.10 -8.93 -13.00
CA LEU A 143 3.30 -8.32 -11.94
C LEU A 143 4.16 -8.03 -10.70
N TRP A 144 4.98 -8.99 -10.28
CA TRP A 144 5.90 -8.80 -9.15
C TRP A 144 6.83 -7.62 -9.40
N LEU A 145 7.49 -7.55 -10.57
CA LEU A 145 8.38 -6.45 -10.92
C LEU A 145 7.67 -5.09 -10.92
N MET A 146 6.42 -5.02 -11.42
CA MET A 146 5.66 -3.77 -11.44
C MET A 146 5.30 -3.31 -10.02
N VAL A 147 4.89 -4.22 -9.15
CA VAL A 147 4.57 -3.89 -7.76
C VAL A 147 5.83 -3.53 -6.97
N GLU A 148 6.94 -4.23 -7.20
CA GLU A 148 8.23 -3.93 -6.56
C GLU A 148 8.74 -2.55 -6.97
N LEU A 149 8.59 -2.18 -8.26
CA LEU A 149 8.93 -0.85 -8.74
C LEU A 149 8.07 0.25 -8.05
N ALA A 150 6.79 -0.02 -7.78
CA ALA A 150 5.94 0.89 -7.01
C ALA A 150 6.42 1.06 -5.56
N ILE A 151 6.85 -0.03 -4.92
CA ILE A 151 7.39 -0.01 -3.55
C ILE A 151 8.69 0.78 -3.50
N ILE A 152 9.61 0.53 -4.44
CA ILE A 152 10.87 1.28 -4.55
C ILE A 152 10.59 2.78 -4.73
N GLY A 153 9.62 3.14 -5.57
CA GLY A 153 9.21 4.53 -5.78
C GLY A 153 8.70 5.18 -4.49
N SER A 154 7.86 4.49 -3.72
CA SER A 154 7.38 4.94 -2.42
C SER A 154 8.54 5.09 -1.41
N ASP A 155 9.43 4.11 -1.34
CA ASP A 155 10.62 4.14 -0.47
C ASP A 155 11.53 5.36 -0.79
N MET A 156 11.66 5.72 -2.07
CA MET A 156 12.42 6.91 -2.47
C MET A 156 11.76 8.19 -1.96
N GLN A 157 10.45 8.32 -2.06
CA GLN A 157 9.69 9.48 -1.56
C GLN A 157 9.82 9.64 -0.04
N GLU A 158 9.78 8.55 0.70
CA GLU A 158 9.98 8.52 2.16
C GLU A 158 11.37 9.04 2.55
N VAL A 159 12.41 8.55 1.86
CA VAL A 159 13.80 8.97 2.09
C VAL A 159 13.99 10.45 1.78
N ILE A 160 13.40 10.94 0.67
CA ILE A 160 13.45 12.35 0.28
C ILE A 160 12.77 13.21 1.35
N GLY A 161 11.55 12.86 1.75
CA GLY A 161 10.79 13.60 2.77
C GLY A 161 11.51 13.67 4.11
N CYS A 162 12.05 12.54 4.60
CA CYS A 162 12.83 12.51 5.84
C CYS A 162 14.10 13.35 5.74
N ALA A 163 14.83 13.28 4.63
CA ALA A 163 16.05 14.05 4.43
C ALA A 163 15.78 15.56 4.42
N ILE A 164 14.71 15.98 3.75
CA ILE A 164 14.26 17.38 3.73
C ILE A 164 13.85 17.84 5.14
N ALA A 165 13.07 17.02 5.87
CA ALA A 165 12.65 17.35 7.22
C ALA A 165 13.85 17.51 8.17
N LEU A 166 14.82 16.61 8.11
CA LEU A 166 16.05 16.70 8.91
C LEU A 166 16.88 17.94 8.56
N ASN A 167 16.97 18.29 7.28
CA ASN A 167 17.64 19.52 6.84
C ASN A 167 16.95 20.75 7.40
N LEU A 168 15.63 20.87 7.30
CA LEU A 168 14.84 21.98 7.84
C LEU A 168 14.97 22.09 9.36
N LEU A 169 14.84 20.98 10.09
CA LEU A 169 14.96 20.94 11.56
C LEU A 169 16.36 21.33 12.05
N SER A 170 17.39 21.00 11.29
CA SER A 170 18.77 21.32 11.62
C SER A 170 19.20 22.72 11.14
N VAL A 171 18.31 23.49 10.54
CA VAL A 171 18.63 24.79 9.92
C VAL A 171 19.75 24.67 8.89
N GLY A 172 19.67 23.66 8.03
CA GLY A 172 20.65 23.40 6.97
C GLY A 172 21.99 22.78 7.45
N ARG A 173 22.19 22.52 8.76
CA ARG A 173 23.44 21.91 9.26
C ARG A 173 23.62 20.46 8.82
N ILE A 174 22.53 19.71 8.69
CA ILE A 174 22.54 18.36 8.11
C ILE A 174 22.27 18.54 6.62
N PRO A 175 23.28 18.27 5.74
CA PRO A 175 23.05 18.33 4.30
C PRO A 175 22.08 17.22 3.86
N LEU A 176 21.42 17.38 2.71
CA LEU A 176 20.39 16.41 2.24
C LEU A 176 20.92 14.98 2.15
N TRP A 177 22.13 14.79 1.61
CA TRP A 177 22.76 13.47 1.55
C TRP A 177 23.00 12.87 2.95
N GLY A 178 23.29 13.72 3.93
CA GLY A 178 23.42 13.31 5.34
C GLY A 178 22.09 12.85 5.90
N GLY A 179 21.00 13.56 5.59
CA GLY A 179 19.61 13.16 5.92
C GLY A 179 19.27 11.80 5.31
N VAL A 180 19.59 11.56 4.03
CA VAL A 180 19.40 10.28 3.35
C VAL A 180 20.14 9.14 4.07
N LEU A 181 21.39 9.37 4.51
CA LEU A 181 22.13 8.35 5.26
C LEU A 181 21.55 8.05 6.65
N ILE A 182 20.97 9.07 7.31
CA ILE A 182 20.30 8.87 8.60
C ILE A 182 19.08 7.96 8.44
N THR A 183 18.30 8.10 7.36
CA THR A 183 17.12 7.26 7.13
C THR A 183 17.46 5.77 6.94
N ILE A 184 18.68 5.43 6.52
CA ILE A 184 19.15 4.04 6.52
C ILE A 184 19.18 3.48 7.96
N THR A 185 19.71 4.27 8.88
CA THR A 185 19.82 3.87 10.30
C THR A 185 18.45 3.70 10.93
N ASP A 186 17.51 4.58 10.61
CA ASP A 186 16.13 4.49 11.12
C ASP A 186 15.45 3.18 10.70
N THR A 187 15.68 2.72 9.47
CA THR A 187 15.15 1.44 8.98
C THR A 187 15.62 0.27 9.85
N PHE A 188 16.87 0.27 10.29
CA PHE A 188 17.37 -0.77 11.20
C PHE A 188 16.77 -0.67 12.61
N VAL A 189 16.53 0.56 13.10
CA VAL A 189 15.84 0.77 14.37
C VAL A 189 14.43 0.18 14.32
N PHE A 190 13.70 0.37 13.23
CA PHE A 190 12.36 -0.19 13.05
C PHE A 190 12.35 -1.71 12.98
N LEU A 191 13.30 -2.34 12.29
CA LEU A 191 13.45 -3.80 12.32
C LEU A 191 13.67 -4.35 13.74
N PHE A 192 14.24 -3.53 14.61
CA PHE A 192 14.41 -3.86 16.01
C PHE A 192 13.11 -3.70 16.81
N LEU A 193 12.32 -2.65 16.51
CA LEU A 193 11.01 -2.42 17.15
C LEU A 193 10.01 -3.53 16.88
N ASP A 194 10.04 -4.14 15.69
CA ASP A 194 9.17 -5.24 15.31
C ASP A 194 9.22 -6.43 16.29
N LYS A 195 10.36 -6.64 16.97
CA LYS A 195 10.53 -7.68 17.99
C LYS A 195 9.69 -7.47 19.26
N TYR A 196 9.15 -6.27 19.48
CA TYR A 196 8.39 -5.94 20.69
C TYR A 196 6.90 -6.28 20.62
N GLY A 197 6.44 -6.81 19.48
CA GLY A 197 5.07 -7.27 19.27
C GLY A 197 4.17 -6.28 18.54
N LEU A 198 3.23 -6.82 17.79
CA LEU A 198 2.36 -6.12 16.83
C LEU A 198 1.57 -4.96 17.49
N ARG A 199 1.00 -5.15 18.67
CA ARG A 199 0.18 -4.13 19.36
C ARG A 199 0.96 -2.88 19.77
N LYS A 200 2.23 -3.03 20.16
CA LYS A 200 3.08 -1.87 20.50
C LYS A 200 3.44 -1.08 19.26
N LEU A 201 3.68 -1.78 18.17
CA LEU A 201 3.94 -1.18 16.87
C LEU A 201 2.72 -0.40 16.36
N GLU A 202 1.52 -0.97 16.42
CA GLU A 202 0.26 -0.29 16.08
C GLU A 202 0.04 0.98 16.94
N ALA A 203 0.37 0.94 18.23
CA ALA A 203 0.30 2.09 19.11
C ALA A 203 1.32 3.19 18.74
N PHE A 204 2.54 2.81 18.35
CA PHE A 204 3.54 3.75 17.87
C PHE A 204 3.09 4.46 16.59
N PHE A 205 2.47 3.75 15.66
CA PHE A 205 1.88 4.35 14.46
C PHE A 205 0.73 5.29 14.80
N GLY A 206 -0.13 4.92 15.72
CA GLY A 206 -1.18 5.81 16.22
C GLY A 206 -0.62 7.12 16.79
N PHE A 207 0.51 7.05 17.47
CA PHE A 207 1.23 8.22 17.94
C PHE A 207 1.73 9.10 16.79
N LEU A 208 2.37 8.53 15.76
CA LEU A 208 2.87 9.30 14.59
C LEU A 208 1.72 9.96 13.80
N ILE A 209 0.60 9.27 13.60
CA ILE A 209 -0.61 9.86 12.97
C ILE A 209 -1.11 11.04 13.81
N THR A 210 -1.10 10.91 15.13
CA THR A 210 -1.51 12.00 16.03
C THR A 210 -0.57 13.21 15.89
N VAL A 211 0.75 12.99 15.81
CA VAL A 211 1.72 14.05 15.55
C VAL A 211 1.42 14.76 14.24
N MET A 212 1.18 14.02 13.15
CA MET A 212 0.81 14.61 11.86
C MET A 212 -0.49 15.41 11.93
N ALA A 213 -1.54 14.84 12.54
CA ALA A 213 -2.83 15.50 12.70
C ALA A 213 -2.72 16.82 13.48
N VAL A 214 -1.92 16.83 14.55
CA VAL A 214 -1.68 18.04 15.36
C VAL A 214 -0.85 19.05 14.59
N SER A 215 0.21 18.63 13.91
CA SER A 215 1.10 19.52 13.14
C SER A 215 0.34 20.21 12.00
N PHE A 216 -0.30 19.44 11.11
CA PHE A 216 -1.02 20.03 9.97
C PHE A 216 -2.34 20.70 10.39
N GLY A 217 -2.99 20.22 11.45
CA GLY A 217 -4.13 20.90 12.06
C GLY A 217 -3.77 22.25 12.67
N TYR A 218 -2.59 22.39 13.28
CA TYR A 218 -2.07 23.68 13.75
C TYR A 218 -1.88 24.65 12.60
N GLU A 219 -1.24 24.22 11.50
CA GLU A 219 -1.06 25.04 10.29
C GLU A 219 -2.41 25.50 9.72
N TYR A 220 -3.39 24.61 9.64
CA TYR A 220 -4.74 24.92 9.18
C TYR A 220 -5.43 26.00 10.02
N VAL A 221 -5.35 25.90 11.35
CA VAL A 221 -5.92 26.89 12.27
C VAL A 221 -5.20 28.24 12.17
N LEU A 222 -3.87 28.22 11.93
CA LEU A 222 -3.05 29.40 11.81
C LEU A 222 -3.37 30.17 10.53
N VAL A 223 -3.48 29.48 9.40
CA VAL A 223 -3.73 30.05 8.07
C VAL A 223 -5.18 30.50 7.87
N LYS A 224 -6.15 29.87 8.56
CA LYS A 224 -7.59 30.18 8.50
C LYS A 224 -8.15 30.18 7.08
N PRO A 225 -8.14 29.06 6.36
CA PRO A 225 -8.64 28.99 4.99
C PRO A 225 -10.13 29.30 4.89
N ASP A 226 -10.57 29.80 3.73
CA ASP A 226 -11.99 30.06 3.46
C ASP A 226 -12.78 28.76 3.40
N GLN A 227 -13.67 28.54 4.37
CA GLN A 227 -14.46 27.32 4.50
C GLN A 227 -15.48 27.16 3.35
N GLY A 228 -15.97 28.27 2.80
CA GLY A 228 -16.92 28.26 1.67
C GLY A 228 -16.27 27.73 0.39
N GLU A 229 -15.10 28.26 0.03
CA GLU A 229 -14.35 27.83 -1.15
C GLU A 229 -13.81 26.41 -0.96
N LEU A 230 -13.41 26.03 0.26
CA LEU A 230 -12.98 24.66 0.59
C LEU A 230 -14.11 23.63 0.36
N LEU A 231 -15.29 23.86 0.93
CA LEU A 231 -16.45 22.96 0.76
C LEU A 231 -16.91 22.91 -0.71
N LYS A 232 -16.90 24.04 -1.40
CA LYS A 232 -17.22 24.10 -2.82
C LYS A 232 -16.23 23.28 -3.65
N GLY A 233 -14.92 23.43 -3.42
CA GLY A 233 -13.88 22.66 -4.10
C GLY A 233 -13.94 21.16 -3.80
N MET A 234 -14.45 20.78 -2.62
CA MET A 234 -14.59 19.38 -2.21
C MET A 234 -15.80 18.67 -2.85
N PHE A 235 -16.95 19.37 -2.95
CA PHE A 235 -18.20 18.73 -3.37
C PHE A 235 -18.65 19.09 -4.79
N VAL A 236 -18.04 20.08 -5.43
CA VAL A 236 -18.37 20.47 -6.80
C VAL A 236 -17.25 19.98 -7.75
N PRO A 237 -17.47 18.93 -8.57
CA PRO A 237 -16.48 18.39 -9.48
C PRO A 237 -16.30 19.30 -10.70
N TYR A 238 -15.79 20.50 -10.49
CA TYR A 238 -15.58 21.50 -11.52
C TYR A 238 -14.23 22.21 -11.34
N CYS A 239 -13.52 22.39 -12.43
CA CYS A 239 -12.23 23.06 -12.45
C CYS A 239 -12.23 24.19 -13.49
N ALA A 240 -12.69 25.38 -13.08
CA ALA A 240 -12.70 26.56 -13.94
C ALA A 240 -11.29 27.02 -14.29
N GLY A 241 -10.99 27.12 -15.60
CA GLY A 241 -9.69 27.60 -16.10
C GLY A 241 -8.53 26.64 -15.87
N CYS A 242 -8.80 25.35 -15.65
CA CYS A 242 -7.75 24.35 -15.51
C CYS A 242 -7.10 24.03 -16.87
N GLY A 243 -5.78 23.96 -16.85
CA GLY A 243 -4.95 23.59 -17.99
C GLY A 243 -4.16 22.30 -17.73
N PRO A 244 -3.14 22.02 -18.55
CA PRO A 244 -2.31 20.82 -18.41
C PRO A 244 -1.67 20.66 -17.02
N VAL A 245 -1.25 21.76 -16.41
CA VAL A 245 -0.60 21.77 -15.07
C VAL A 245 -1.56 21.27 -13.99
N GLN A 246 -2.81 21.74 -13.96
CA GLN A 246 -3.80 21.28 -12.99
C GLN A 246 -4.22 19.84 -13.23
N LEU A 247 -4.23 19.40 -14.50
CA LEU A 247 -4.53 18.02 -14.84
C LEU A 247 -3.41 17.08 -14.39
N GLU A 248 -2.16 17.49 -14.55
CA GLU A 248 -0.99 16.78 -13.99
C GLU A 248 -1.12 16.59 -12.48
N GLN A 249 -1.49 17.66 -11.75
CA GLN A 249 -1.72 17.56 -10.31
C GLN A 249 -2.88 16.61 -9.97
N ALA A 250 -3.96 16.62 -10.74
CA ALA A 250 -5.07 15.68 -10.53
C ALA A 250 -4.64 14.22 -10.69
N VAL A 251 -3.79 13.92 -11.69
CA VAL A 251 -3.22 12.57 -11.88
C VAL A 251 -2.25 12.22 -10.73
N GLY A 252 -1.43 13.18 -10.31
CA GLY A 252 -0.55 13.06 -9.17
C GLY A 252 -1.30 12.68 -7.90
N ILE A 253 -2.43 13.36 -7.59
CA ILE A 253 -3.31 13.03 -6.46
C ILE A 253 -3.82 11.59 -6.55
N VAL A 254 -4.30 11.15 -7.73
CA VAL A 254 -4.78 9.78 -7.90
C VAL A 254 -3.67 8.76 -7.64
N GLY A 255 -2.47 8.98 -8.17
CA GLY A 255 -1.32 8.09 -8.00
C GLY A 255 -0.80 8.06 -6.57
N ALA A 256 -0.74 9.23 -5.91
CA ALA A 256 -0.32 9.37 -4.54
C ALA A 256 -1.31 8.71 -3.57
N VAL A 257 -2.62 8.96 -3.72
CA VAL A 257 -3.66 8.43 -2.82
C VAL A 257 -3.89 6.94 -3.01
N ILE A 258 -3.95 6.45 -4.27
CA ILE A 258 -4.25 5.05 -4.56
C ILE A 258 -2.97 4.33 -4.96
N MET A 259 -2.12 4.01 -4.01
CA MET A 259 -0.89 3.27 -4.27
C MET A 259 -1.16 1.79 -4.52
N PRO A 260 -0.62 1.17 -5.58
CA PRO A 260 -0.89 -0.22 -5.91
C PRO A 260 -0.42 -1.20 -4.83
N HIS A 261 0.75 -0.99 -4.25
CA HIS A 261 1.31 -1.86 -3.21
C HIS A 261 0.50 -1.86 -1.91
N ASN A 262 -0.25 -0.79 -1.61
CA ASN A 262 -1.12 -0.71 -0.45
C ASN A 262 -2.28 -1.71 -0.50
N ILE A 263 -2.76 -2.05 -1.70
CA ILE A 263 -3.80 -3.08 -1.88
C ILE A 263 -3.25 -4.46 -1.52
N TYR A 264 -2.01 -4.75 -1.94
CA TYR A 264 -1.31 -5.99 -1.55
C TYR A 264 -1.08 -6.04 -0.05
N LEU A 265 -0.55 -4.96 0.53
CA LEU A 265 -0.27 -4.84 1.96
C LEU A 265 -1.53 -5.06 2.81
N HIS A 266 -2.63 -4.39 2.51
CA HIS A 266 -3.86 -4.49 3.31
C HIS A 266 -4.42 -5.92 3.32
N SER A 267 -4.39 -6.62 2.17
CA SER A 267 -4.80 -8.02 2.09
C SER A 267 -3.95 -8.96 2.96
N ALA A 268 -2.69 -8.60 3.21
CA ALA A 268 -1.79 -9.34 4.09
C ALA A 268 -2.01 -8.99 5.57
N LEU A 269 -2.16 -7.71 5.90
CA LEU A 269 -2.33 -7.23 7.27
C LEU A 269 -3.57 -7.80 7.97
N VAL A 270 -4.67 -7.99 7.25
CA VAL A 270 -5.90 -8.58 7.84
C VAL A 270 -5.71 -10.03 8.30
N LYS A 271 -4.67 -10.74 7.81
CA LYS A 271 -4.32 -12.09 8.26
C LYS A 271 -3.72 -12.11 9.67
N SER A 272 -3.35 -10.96 10.23
CA SER A 272 -2.84 -10.82 11.60
C SER A 272 -3.90 -11.05 12.69
N ARG A 273 -5.16 -11.20 12.33
CA ARG A 273 -6.26 -11.50 13.23
C ARG A 273 -6.67 -12.98 13.12
N GLU A 274 -6.99 -13.57 14.27
CA GLU A 274 -7.44 -14.97 14.32
C GLU A 274 -8.94 -15.02 13.98
N ILE A 275 -9.27 -15.62 12.83
CA ILE A 275 -10.65 -15.71 12.31
C ILE A 275 -10.89 -17.16 11.90
N ASP A 276 -11.95 -17.78 12.40
CA ASP A 276 -12.40 -19.08 11.89
C ASP A 276 -13.11 -18.91 10.54
N ARG A 277 -12.41 -19.31 9.48
CA ARG A 277 -12.90 -19.22 8.10
C ARG A 277 -13.97 -20.23 7.75
N LYS A 278 -14.15 -21.27 8.57
CA LYS A 278 -15.25 -22.27 8.42
C LYS A 278 -16.58 -21.68 8.88
N ASN A 279 -16.54 -20.65 9.73
CA ASN A 279 -17.72 -19.99 10.28
C ASN A 279 -18.10 -18.75 9.45
N ASN A 280 -19.05 -18.88 8.53
CA ASN A 280 -19.52 -17.76 7.70
C ASN A 280 -19.99 -16.54 8.49
N LYS A 281 -20.44 -16.70 9.74
CA LYS A 281 -20.85 -15.58 10.59
C LYS A 281 -19.65 -14.74 11.03
N GLU A 282 -18.57 -15.40 11.45
CA GLU A 282 -17.32 -14.72 11.83
C GLU A 282 -16.67 -14.01 10.64
N VAL A 283 -16.66 -14.64 9.48
CA VAL A 283 -16.16 -14.04 8.23
C VAL A 283 -16.96 -12.78 7.86
N LYS A 284 -18.30 -12.82 7.96
CA LYS A 284 -19.17 -11.65 7.73
C LYS A 284 -18.91 -10.55 8.77
N GLU A 285 -18.75 -10.92 10.03
CA GLU A 285 -18.46 -10.01 11.12
C GLU A 285 -17.08 -9.36 10.94
N ALA A 286 -16.04 -10.14 10.65
CA ALA A 286 -14.71 -9.64 10.39
C ALA A 286 -14.68 -8.64 9.23
N ASN A 287 -15.31 -8.96 8.10
CA ASN A 287 -15.43 -8.05 6.96
C ASN A 287 -16.12 -6.72 7.33
N LYS A 288 -17.14 -6.77 8.20
CA LYS A 288 -17.82 -5.56 8.69
C LYS A 288 -16.90 -4.70 9.55
N TYR A 289 -16.19 -5.29 10.51
CA TYR A 289 -15.29 -4.54 11.40
C TYR A 289 -14.07 -3.99 10.67
N PHE A 290 -13.45 -4.74 9.78
CA PHE A 290 -12.35 -4.22 8.95
C PHE A 290 -12.79 -3.07 8.05
N PHE A 291 -14.00 -3.12 7.49
CA PHE A 291 -14.53 -2.00 6.71
C PHE A 291 -14.75 -0.75 7.57
N ILE A 292 -15.30 -0.89 8.76
CA ILE A 292 -15.55 0.23 9.70
C ILE A 292 -14.21 0.84 10.14
N GLU A 293 -13.24 -0.01 10.52
CA GLU A 293 -11.91 0.41 10.91
C GLU A 293 -11.20 1.17 9.79
N SER A 294 -11.16 0.60 8.58
CA SER A 294 -10.55 1.24 7.42
C SER A 294 -11.24 2.55 7.06
N ALA A 295 -12.57 2.63 7.17
CA ALA A 295 -13.30 3.86 6.89
C ALA A 295 -12.94 4.98 7.88
N ILE A 296 -12.83 4.67 9.17
CA ILE A 296 -12.43 5.64 10.19
C ILE A 296 -10.98 6.08 9.95
N ALA A 297 -10.09 5.13 9.70
CA ALA A 297 -8.67 5.39 9.49
C ALA A 297 -8.43 6.26 8.25
N LEU A 298 -9.07 5.95 7.11
CA LEU A 298 -8.96 6.75 5.90
C LEU A 298 -9.64 8.11 6.02
N PHE A 299 -10.72 8.21 6.79
CA PHE A 299 -11.34 9.50 7.05
C PHE A 299 -10.39 10.44 7.81
N VAL A 300 -9.65 9.93 8.80
CA VAL A 300 -8.63 10.73 9.51
C VAL A 300 -7.52 11.16 8.56
N SER A 301 -7.00 10.25 7.71
CA SER A 301 -6.00 10.59 6.71
C SER A 301 -6.51 11.63 5.71
N PHE A 302 -7.73 11.48 5.24
CA PHE A 302 -8.37 12.45 4.33
C PHE A 302 -8.44 13.84 4.96
N LEU A 303 -8.82 13.94 6.23
CA LEU A 303 -8.85 15.24 6.93
C LEU A 303 -7.47 15.89 7.01
N ILE A 304 -6.43 15.09 7.29
CA ILE A 304 -5.04 15.60 7.33
C ILE A 304 -4.62 16.10 5.96
N ASN A 305 -4.88 15.37 4.89
CA ASN A 305 -4.59 15.77 3.52
C ASN A 305 -5.37 17.03 3.12
N VAL A 306 -6.64 17.15 3.51
CA VAL A 306 -7.43 18.39 3.32
C VAL A 306 -6.80 19.57 4.04
N PHE A 307 -6.24 19.39 5.24
CA PHE A 307 -5.54 20.47 5.94
C PHE A 307 -4.33 20.96 5.15
N VAL A 308 -3.54 20.05 4.59
CA VAL A 308 -2.37 20.39 3.76
C VAL A 308 -2.82 21.15 2.51
N VAL A 309 -3.74 20.60 1.71
CA VAL A 309 -4.25 21.29 0.52
C VAL A 309 -4.78 22.68 0.86
N ALA A 310 -5.57 22.80 1.94
CA ALA A 310 -6.20 24.05 2.32
C ALA A 310 -5.20 25.12 2.76
N VAL A 311 -4.16 24.74 3.51
CA VAL A 311 -3.07 25.64 3.92
C VAL A 311 -2.38 26.22 2.69
N PHE A 312 -1.98 25.37 1.75
CA PHE A 312 -1.25 25.81 0.56
C PHE A 312 -2.15 26.51 -0.46
N ALA A 313 -3.42 26.14 -0.56
CA ALA A 313 -4.39 26.86 -1.38
C ALA A 313 -4.63 28.28 -0.88
N GLN A 314 -4.81 28.47 0.42
CA GLN A 314 -5.10 29.77 1.00
C GLN A 314 -3.88 30.68 1.03
N ALA A 315 -2.72 30.14 1.41
CA ALA A 315 -1.53 30.94 1.64
C ALA A 315 -0.74 31.26 0.37
N PHE A 316 -0.75 30.35 -0.65
CA PHE A 316 0.22 30.43 -1.74
C PHE A 316 -0.38 30.41 -3.15
N TYR A 317 -1.67 30.09 -3.30
CA TYR A 317 -2.30 30.12 -4.61
C TYR A 317 -2.26 31.54 -5.21
N ASN A 318 -1.77 31.65 -6.45
CA ASN A 318 -1.57 32.91 -7.18
C ASN A 318 -0.53 33.87 -6.57
N LYS A 319 0.34 33.45 -5.65
CA LYS A 319 1.45 34.26 -5.16
C LYS A 319 2.61 34.28 -6.14
N SER A 320 3.31 35.45 -6.21
CA SER A 320 4.53 35.59 -7.00
C SER A 320 5.80 35.38 -6.16
N ASN A 321 6.89 34.99 -6.81
CA ASN A 321 8.20 34.89 -6.16
C ASN A 321 8.63 36.19 -5.47
N MET A 322 8.29 37.37 -6.06
CA MET A 322 8.65 38.66 -5.51
C MET A 322 7.89 38.96 -4.22
N GLU A 323 6.60 38.61 -4.12
CA GLU A 323 5.83 38.77 -2.89
C GLU A 323 6.41 37.95 -1.74
N VAL A 324 6.76 36.68 -2.03
CA VAL A 324 7.34 35.78 -1.02
C VAL A 324 8.74 36.27 -0.60
N ASN A 325 9.57 36.71 -1.55
CA ASN A 325 10.90 37.24 -1.26
C ASN A 325 10.79 38.46 -0.34
N ALA A 326 9.85 39.39 -0.62
CA ALA A 326 9.61 40.59 0.20
C ALA A 326 9.21 40.20 1.64
N GLU A 327 8.31 39.22 1.82
CA GLU A 327 7.86 38.79 3.13
C GLU A 327 8.99 38.07 3.90
N CYS A 328 9.75 37.18 3.23
CA CYS A 328 10.92 36.52 3.83
C CYS A 328 12.01 37.52 4.26
N ASN A 329 12.21 38.61 3.50
CA ASN A 329 13.12 39.67 3.87
C ASN A 329 12.61 40.45 5.09
N ALA A 330 11.31 40.78 5.15
CA ALA A 330 10.69 41.52 6.25
C ALA A 330 10.79 40.74 7.57
N THR A 331 10.71 39.44 7.53
CA THR A 331 10.84 38.53 8.70
C THR A 331 12.28 38.14 9.04
N GLY A 332 13.26 38.56 8.21
CA GLY A 332 14.69 38.26 8.43
C GLY A 332 15.04 36.79 8.25
N SER A 333 14.32 36.06 7.39
CA SER A 333 14.58 34.67 7.09
C SER A 333 15.97 34.50 6.41
N PRO A 334 16.78 33.51 6.80
CA PRO A 334 18.07 33.26 6.16
C PRO A 334 17.96 32.65 4.75
N HIS A 335 16.74 32.36 4.28
CA HIS A 335 16.47 31.60 3.04
C HIS A 335 15.88 32.49 1.92
N THR A 336 16.01 33.79 1.98
CA THR A 336 15.49 34.73 0.97
C THR A 336 16.02 34.52 -0.43
N ASP A 337 17.27 34.06 -0.55
CA ASP A 337 17.96 33.79 -1.83
C ASP A 337 17.32 32.66 -2.66
N LEU A 338 16.45 31.84 -2.04
CA LEU A 338 15.72 30.76 -2.73
C LEU A 338 14.61 31.26 -3.64
N PHE A 339 14.14 32.49 -3.44
CA PHE A 339 13.04 33.07 -4.18
C PHE A 339 13.57 34.19 -5.11
N PRO A 340 13.60 33.95 -6.45
CA PRO A 340 14.11 34.93 -7.38
C PRO A 340 13.25 36.18 -7.43
N LEU A 341 13.88 37.35 -7.61
CA LEU A 341 13.21 38.66 -7.72
C LEU A 341 12.53 38.79 -9.10
N ASN A 342 11.55 37.96 -9.37
CA ASN A 342 10.75 38.02 -10.58
C ASN A 342 9.25 37.90 -10.28
N ASN A 343 8.40 38.33 -11.22
CA ASN A 343 6.95 38.19 -11.13
C ASN A 343 6.47 36.79 -11.57
N GLY A 344 7.36 35.80 -11.64
CA GLY A 344 6.99 34.43 -11.93
C GLY A 344 6.10 33.82 -10.86
N THR A 345 5.28 32.86 -11.23
CA THR A 345 4.47 32.08 -10.29
C THR A 345 5.37 31.35 -9.29
N LEU A 346 4.97 31.34 -8.04
CA LEU A 346 5.68 30.65 -6.98
C LEU A 346 5.63 29.13 -7.23
N GLU A 347 6.80 28.51 -7.35
CA GLU A 347 6.93 27.06 -7.35
C GLU A 347 7.26 26.59 -5.94
N VAL A 348 6.31 25.91 -5.33
CA VAL A 348 6.42 25.38 -3.95
C VAL A 348 6.54 23.87 -3.99
N ASP A 349 7.43 23.37 -3.16
CA ASP A 349 7.66 21.95 -2.88
C ASP A 349 7.73 21.75 -1.35
N ILE A 350 7.90 20.52 -0.86
CA ILE A 350 7.99 20.23 0.58
C ILE A 350 9.02 21.12 1.28
N TYR A 351 10.17 21.39 0.67
CA TYR A 351 11.24 22.19 1.25
C TYR A 351 10.89 23.67 1.27
N LYS A 352 10.59 24.24 0.10
CA LYS A 352 10.21 25.65 -0.03
C LYS A 352 8.92 25.95 0.73
N GLY A 353 7.96 25.01 0.73
CA GLY A 353 6.70 25.13 1.47
C GLY A 353 6.92 25.39 2.96
N GLY A 354 7.80 24.61 3.59
CA GLY A 354 8.16 24.84 5.00
C GLY A 354 8.79 26.21 5.23
N ILE A 355 9.69 26.63 4.35
CA ILE A 355 10.34 27.95 4.46
C ILE A 355 9.33 29.09 4.29
N VAL A 356 8.45 28.99 3.30
CA VAL A 356 7.42 30.01 3.05
C VAL A 356 6.45 30.09 4.22
N LEU A 357 6.01 28.96 4.79
CA LEU A 357 5.22 28.94 6.03
C LEU A 357 5.97 29.65 7.17
N GLY A 358 7.28 29.43 7.29
CA GLY A 358 8.11 30.13 8.27
C GLY A 358 8.18 31.63 8.05
N CYS A 359 8.23 32.09 6.77
CA CYS A 359 8.22 33.53 6.44
C CYS A 359 6.88 34.21 6.76
N PHE A 360 5.75 33.57 6.41
CA PHE A 360 4.42 34.20 6.58
C PHE A 360 3.87 34.05 8.00
N PHE A 361 4.17 32.93 8.69
CA PHE A 361 3.53 32.58 9.96
C PHE A 361 4.52 32.42 11.12
N GLY A 362 5.80 32.67 10.86
CA GLY A 362 6.87 32.60 11.84
C GLY A 362 7.60 31.25 11.93
N PRO A 363 8.79 31.23 12.58
CA PRO A 363 9.67 30.06 12.58
C PRO A 363 9.03 28.81 13.24
N ALA A 364 8.05 28.97 14.12
CA ALA A 364 7.33 27.85 14.71
C ALA A 364 6.59 27.02 13.65
N ALA A 365 5.98 27.68 12.65
CA ALA A 365 5.30 27.01 11.56
C ALA A 365 6.27 26.12 10.74
N LEU A 366 7.45 26.65 10.40
CA LEU A 366 8.49 25.85 9.70
C LEU A 366 8.86 24.58 10.47
N TYR A 367 9.12 24.69 11.78
CA TYR A 367 9.51 23.53 12.58
C TYR A 367 8.37 22.52 12.75
N ILE A 368 7.14 22.99 12.94
CA ILE A 368 5.95 22.13 13.06
C ILE A 368 5.70 21.40 11.74
N TRP A 369 5.83 22.09 10.60
CA TRP A 369 5.79 21.48 9.26
C TRP A 369 6.83 20.38 9.13
N ALA A 370 8.10 20.67 9.45
CA ALA A 370 9.18 19.70 9.35
C ALA A 370 8.99 18.47 10.25
N VAL A 371 8.44 18.65 11.47
CA VAL A 371 8.08 17.55 12.37
C VAL A 371 6.95 16.70 11.78
N GLY A 372 5.95 17.32 11.17
CA GLY A 372 4.87 16.62 10.46
C GLY A 372 5.40 15.74 9.32
N ILE A 373 6.25 16.31 8.46
CA ILE A 373 6.90 15.58 7.35
C ILE A 373 7.80 14.45 7.85
N LEU A 374 8.57 14.68 8.92
CA LEU A 374 9.40 13.64 9.50
C LEU A 374 8.55 12.48 10.03
N ALA A 375 7.46 12.78 10.73
CA ALA A 375 6.53 11.75 11.22
C ALA A 375 5.89 10.97 10.06
N ALA A 376 5.54 11.64 8.96
CA ALA A 376 5.02 11.02 7.75
C ALA A 376 6.04 10.06 7.12
N GLY A 377 7.28 10.51 6.91
CA GLY A 377 8.33 9.69 6.32
C GLY A 377 8.71 8.49 7.21
N GLN A 378 8.83 8.70 8.52
CA GLN A 378 9.15 7.63 9.45
C GLN A 378 8.05 6.56 9.54
N SER A 379 6.79 6.97 9.51
CA SER A 379 5.67 6.03 9.56
C SER A 379 5.53 5.22 8.27
N SER A 380 5.70 5.84 7.10
CA SER A 380 5.58 5.16 5.82
C SER A 380 6.76 4.23 5.52
N THR A 381 7.96 4.50 6.05
CA THR A 381 9.12 3.59 5.99
C THR A 381 8.78 2.16 6.44
N MET A 382 7.97 2.03 7.47
CA MET A 382 7.54 0.71 7.95
C MET A 382 6.51 0.06 7.04
N THR A 383 5.55 0.82 6.53
CA THR A 383 4.54 0.28 5.60
C THR A 383 5.17 -0.18 4.29
N GLY A 384 6.15 0.55 3.74
CA GLY A 384 6.95 0.16 2.58
C GLY A 384 7.74 -1.13 2.84
N THR A 385 8.39 -1.23 4.00
CA THR A 385 9.13 -2.42 4.42
C THR A 385 8.25 -3.67 4.48
N TYR A 386 7.07 -3.58 5.10
CA TYR A 386 6.10 -4.69 5.16
C TYR A 386 5.55 -5.04 3.79
N SER A 387 5.24 -4.03 2.98
CA SER A 387 4.72 -4.21 1.62
C SER A 387 5.69 -5.01 0.76
N GLY A 388 6.97 -4.61 0.72
CA GLY A 388 8.01 -5.31 -0.03
C GLY A 388 8.20 -6.75 0.45
N GLN A 389 8.12 -6.97 1.76
CA GLN A 389 8.23 -8.31 2.31
C GLN A 389 7.08 -9.21 1.88
N PHE A 390 5.81 -8.79 2.05
CA PHE A 390 4.66 -9.60 1.67
C PHE A 390 4.58 -9.84 0.15
N VAL A 391 4.93 -8.82 -0.64
CA VAL A 391 4.95 -8.94 -2.09
C VAL A 391 5.99 -9.97 -2.54
N MET A 392 7.21 -9.87 -2.03
CA MET A 392 8.30 -10.80 -2.37
C MET A 392 8.00 -12.23 -1.90
N GLU A 393 7.50 -12.42 -0.67
CA GLU A 393 7.10 -13.74 -0.17
C GLU A 393 5.97 -14.34 -0.98
N GLY A 394 4.93 -13.55 -1.24
CA GLY A 394 3.74 -14.03 -1.94
C GLY A 394 4.00 -14.41 -3.39
N PHE A 395 4.70 -13.57 -4.16
CA PHE A 395 4.94 -13.83 -5.58
C PHE A 395 6.02 -14.87 -5.83
N LEU A 396 7.09 -14.89 -5.05
CA LEU A 396 8.29 -15.70 -5.34
C LEU A 396 8.49 -16.88 -4.39
N ASN A 397 7.71 -16.95 -3.30
CA ASN A 397 7.87 -17.96 -2.24
C ASN A 397 9.33 -18.03 -1.71
N LEU A 398 9.99 -16.87 -1.58
CA LEU A 398 11.37 -16.78 -1.13
C LEU A 398 11.44 -16.77 0.40
N GLN A 399 12.15 -17.74 0.95
CA GLN A 399 12.41 -17.85 2.39
C GLN A 399 13.70 -17.09 2.81
N TRP A 400 13.84 -15.84 2.39
CA TRP A 400 14.97 -15.05 2.81
C TRP A 400 14.78 -14.49 4.22
N SER A 401 15.88 -14.25 4.94
CA SER A 401 15.80 -13.55 6.21
C SER A 401 15.24 -12.14 6.02
N ARG A 402 14.43 -11.66 6.97
CA ARG A 402 13.83 -10.31 6.95
C ARG A 402 14.88 -9.23 6.71
N PHE A 403 16.00 -9.36 7.42
CA PHE A 403 17.13 -8.43 7.30
C PHE A 403 17.69 -8.34 5.87
N ALA A 404 17.95 -9.48 5.21
CA ALA A 404 18.51 -9.50 3.86
C ALA A 404 17.56 -8.86 2.83
N ARG A 405 16.24 -9.08 2.98
CA ARG A 405 15.22 -8.49 2.09
C ARG A 405 15.15 -6.97 2.25
N VAL A 406 15.02 -6.51 3.49
CA VAL A 406 14.96 -5.07 3.78
C VAL A 406 16.23 -4.37 3.34
N LEU A 407 17.39 -4.97 3.58
CA LEU A 407 18.66 -4.41 3.11
C LEU A 407 18.69 -4.27 1.58
N LEU A 408 18.21 -5.28 0.84
CA LEU A 408 18.19 -5.25 -0.62
C LEU A 408 17.24 -4.17 -1.15
N THR A 409 15.97 -4.17 -0.73
CA THR A 409 14.97 -3.21 -1.23
C THR A 409 15.33 -1.78 -0.87
N ARG A 410 15.78 -1.55 0.36
CA ARG A 410 16.25 -0.22 0.79
C ARG A 410 17.52 0.23 0.06
N SER A 411 18.48 -0.66 -0.20
CA SER A 411 19.67 -0.29 -0.97
C SER A 411 19.31 0.13 -2.39
N ILE A 412 18.34 -0.52 -3.03
CA ILE A 412 17.88 -0.16 -4.37
C ILE A 412 17.17 1.19 -4.36
N ALA A 413 16.36 1.50 -3.35
CA ALA A 413 15.66 2.78 -3.24
C ALA A 413 16.59 3.93 -2.86
N ILE A 414 17.51 3.70 -1.92
CA ILE A 414 18.39 4.74 -1.38
C ILE A 414 19.48 5.13 -2.37
N THR A 415 20.01 4.19 -3.15
CA THR A 415 21.12 4.48 -4.06
C THR A 415 20.82 5.61 -5.06
N PRO A 416 19.72 5.57 -5.85
CA PRO A 416 19.41 6.68 -6.76
C PRO A 416 19.08 7.97 -6.00
N THR A 417 18.39 7.90 -4.87
CA THR A 417 18.07 9.08 -4.04
C THR A 417 19.33 9.74 -3.51
N LEU A 418 20.30 8.95 -3.04
CA LEU A 418 21.59 9.44 -2.55
C LEU A 418 22.40 10.10 -3.68
N LEU A 419 22.42 9.48 -4.86
CA LEU A 419 23.11 10.07 -6.03
C LEU A 419 22.49 11.43 -6.39
N VAL A 420 21.17 11.53 -6.44
CA VAL A 420 20.51 12.82 -6.70
C VAL A 420 20.81 13.82 -5.58
N ALA A 421 20.77 13.40 -4.31
CA ALA A 421 21.05 14.29 -3.16
C ALA A 421 22.50 14.79 -3.10
N ILE A 422 23.46 14.06 -3.67
CA ILE A 422 24.89 14.47 -3.73
C ILE A 422 25.17 15.39 -4.91
N PHE A 423 24.61 15.08 -6.08
CA PHE A 423 25.00 15.71 -7.35
C PHE A 423 24.04 16.80 -7.81
N GLN A 424 22.85 16.90 -7.21
CA GLN A 424 21.78 17.79 -7.63
C GLN A 424 21.25 18.63 -6.44
N ASP A 425 20.56 19.73 -6.77
CA ASP A 425 19.92 20.61 -5.79
C ASP A 425 18.59 20.04 -5.26
N VAL A 426 18.07 20.68 -4.20
CA VAL A 426 16.78 20.32 -3.58
C VAL A 426 15.64 20.27 -4.62
N GLN A 427 15.62 21.17 -5.60
CA GLN A 427 14.58 21.23 -6.63
C GLN A 427 14.49 19.96 -7.48
N HIS A 428 15.62 19.30 -7.74
CA HIS A 428 15.63 18.02 -8.47
C HIS A 428 15.12 16.86 -7.63
N LEU A 429 15.35 16.89 -6.31
CA LEU A 429 14.80 15.88 -5.38
C LEU A 429 13.28 15.96 -5.29
N THR A 430 12.74 17.18 -5.23
CA THR A 430 11.28 17.37 -5.15
C THR A 430 10.59 17.10 -6.49
N GLY A 431 11.18 17.49 -7.61
CA GLY A 431 10.71 17.10 -8.95
C GLY A 431 10.69 15.57 -9.17
N MET A 432 11.56 14.84 -8.49
CA MET A 432 11.53 13.38 -8.48
C MET A 432 10.28 12.83 -7.79
N ASN A 433 9.76 13.48 -6.73
CA ASN A 433 8.50 13.08 -6.08
C ASN A 433 7.30 13.15 -7.03
N ASP A 434 7.18 14.22 -7.80
CA ASP A 434 6.11 14.37 -8.80
C ASP A 434 6.17 13.24 -9.84
N PHE A 435 7.37 12.95 -10.34
CA PHE A 435 7.59 11.85 -11.28
C PHE A 435 7.22 10.49 -10.66
N LEU A 436 7.58 10.23 -9.40
CA LEU A 436 7.26 8.99 -8.71
C LEU A 436 5.76 8.82 -8.46
N ASN A 437 5.01 9.89 -8.16
CA ASN A 437 3.55 9.86 -8.05
C ASN A 437 2.88 9.43 -9.36
N VAL A 438 3.38 9.97 -10.49
CA VAL A 438 2.92 9.57 -11.82
C VAL A 438 3.27 8.13 -12.13
N LEU A 439 4.49 7.69 -11.79
CA LEU A 439 4.93 6.31 -11.96
C LEU A 439 4.02 5.35 -11.18
N GLN A 440 3.64 5.70 -9.96
CA GLN A 440 2.68 4.92 -9.16
C GLN A 440 1.29 4.86 -9.79
N SER A 441 0.81 5.97 -10.36
CA SER A 441 -0.45 5.97 -11.12
C SER A 441 -0.42 4.99 -12.30
N LEU A 442 0.70 4.96 -13.05
CA LEU A 442 0.89 4.02 -14.16
C LEU A 442 0.85 2.54 -13.71
N GLN A 443 1.17 2.27 -12.45
CA GLN A 443 1.21 0.91 -11.92
C GLN A 443 -0.11 0.46 -11.28
N LEU A 444 -1.09 1.36 -11.11
CA LEU A 444 -2.40 1.04 -10.54
C LEU A 444 -3.12 -0.14 -11.19
N PRO A 445 -3.17 -0.30 -12.51
CA PRO A 445 -3.85 -1.43 -13.14
C PRO A 445 -3.33 -2.80 -12.68
N PHE A 446 -2.05 -2.90 -12.30
CA PHE A 446 -1.43 -4.14 -11.84
C PHE A 446 -1.85 -4.58 -10.43
N ALA A 447 -2.56 -3.74 -9.71
CA ALA A 447 -3.23 -4.11 -8.46
C ALA A 447 -4.75 -4.16 -8.62
N LEU A 448 -5.34 -3.20 -9.34
CA LEU A 448 -6.79 -3.08 -9.56
C LEU A 448 -7.37 -4.27 -10.32
N ILE A 449 -6.72 -4.69 -11.41
CA ILE A 449 -7.24 -5.79 -12.24
C ILE A 449 -7.19 -7.11 -11.47
N PRO A 450 -6.06 -7.53 -10.84
CA PRO A 450 -6.03 -8.76 -10.06
C PRO A 450 -7.03 -8.77 -8.89
N ILE A 451 -7.11 -7.69 -8.10
CA ILE A 451 -8.04 -7.67 -6.96
C ILE A 451 -9.50 -7.78 -7.41
N LEU A 452 -9.89 -7.08 -8.49
CA LEU A 452 -11.23 -7.18 -9.05
C LEU A 452 -11.51 -8.58 -9.60
N THR A 453 -10.54 -9.18 -10.29
CA THR A 453 -10.63 -10.54 -10.85
C THR A 453 -10.91 -11.54 -9.73
N PHE A 454 -10.02 -11.62 -8.75
CA PHE A 454 -10.10 -12.67 -7.74
C PHE A 454 -11.27 -12.49 -6.76
N THR A 455 -11.63 -11.25 -6.42
CA THR A 455 -12.81 -11.00 -5.58
C THR A 455 -14.13 -11.21 -6.33
N SER A 456 -14.11 -11.34 -7.65
CA SER A 456 -15.27 -11.60 -8.48
C SER A 456 -15.48 -13.07 -8.84
N LEU A 457 -14.47 -13.93 -8.59
CA LEU A 457 -14.52 -15.37 -8.84
C LEU A 457 -15.27 -16.09 -7.73
N LYS A 458 -16.36 -16.78 -8.09
CA LYS A 458 -17.13 -17.61 -7.14
C LYS A 458 -16.33 -18.80 -6.63
N SER A 459 -15.41 -19.36 -7.43
CA SER A 459 -14.52 -20.45 -7.03
C SER A 459 -13.54 -20.09 -5.91
N ILE A 460 -13.21 -18.81 -5.76
CA ILE A 460 -12.30 -18.31 -4.72
C ILE A 460 -13.09 -17.73 -3.54
N MET A 461 -14.15 -16.96 -3.81
CA MET A 461 -14.85 -16.16 -2.82
C MET A 461 -16.18 -16.75 -2.35
N ASN A 462 -16.66 -17.87 -2.93
CA ASN A 462 -17.92 -18.49 -2.61
C ASN A 462 -19.10 -17.48 -2.55
N GLU A 463 -19.79 -17.39 -1.42
CA GLU A 463 -20.90 -16.43 -1.19
C GLU A 463 -20.45 -14.96 -1.15
N PHE A 464 -19.13 -14.71 -0.95
CA PHE A 464 -18.58 -13.37 -0.81
C PHE A 464 -18.09 -12.77 -2.15
N ALA A 465 -18.38 -13.44 -3.26
CA ALA A 465 -18.02 -12.93 -4.60
C ALA A 465 -18.74 -11.62 -4.92
N ASN A 466 -18.06 -10.76 -5.70
CA ASN A 466 -18.62 -9.48 -6.13
C ASN A 466 -19.91 -9.63 -6.93
N GLY A 467 -20.93 -8.86 -6.58
CA GLY A 467 -22.14 -8.71 -7.39
C GLY A 467 -21.87 -7.93 -8.69
N LEU A 468 -22.85 -7.94 -9.60
CA LEU A 468 -22.73 -7.29 -10.93
C LEU A 468 -22.36 -5.80 -10.83
N VAL A 469 -22.97 -5.06 -9.91
CA VAL A 469 -22.70 -3.63 -9.70
C VAL A 469 -21.23 -3.38 -9.39
N TRP A 470 -20.63 -4.17 -8.49
CA TRP A 470 -19.21 -4.07 -8.15
C TRP A 470 -18.27 -4.41 -9.31
N LYS A 471 -18.66 -5.37 -10.15
CA LYS A 471 -17.89 -5.75 -11.34
C LYS A 471 -17.88 -4.62 -12.37
N ILE A 472 -19.05 -4.02 -12.61
CA ILE A 472 -19.20 -2.91 -13.57
C ILE A 472 -18.47 -1.66 -13.05
N SER A 473 -18.70 -1.27 -11.80
CA SER A 473 -18.06 -0.07 -11.23
C SER A 473 -16.54 -0.22 -11.18
N GLY A 474 -16.01 -1.39 -10.81
CA GLY A 474 -14.59 -1.67 -10.86
C GLY A 474 -14.01 -1.61 -12.27
N GLY A 475 -14.74 -2.13 -13.27
CA GLY A 475 -14.35 -2.03 -14.67
C GLY A 475 -14.28 -0.58 -15.17
N ILE A 476 -15.24 0.27 -14.78
CA ILE A 476 -15.24 1.70 -15.11
C ILE A 476 -14.03 2.41 -14.47
N VAL A 477 -13.73 2.12 -13.21
CA VAL A 477 -12.55 2.68 -12.52
C VAL A 477 -11.26 2.28 -13.22
N ILE A 478 -11.08 1.01 -13.58
CA ILE A 478 -9.91 0.53 -14.33
C ILE A 478 -9.78 1.26 -15.67
N LEU A 479 -10.88 1.37 -16.42
CA LEU A 479 -10.89 2.08 -17.71
C LEU A 479 -10.50 3.56 -17.52
N GLY A 480 -11.06 4.23 -16.53
CA GLY A 480 -10.74 5.62 -16.19
C GLY A 480 -9.27 5.81 -15.86
N VAL A 481 -8.71 4.97 -14.98
CA VAL A 481 -7.28 5.01 -14.61
C VAL A 481 -6.39 4.78 -15.84
N CYS A 482 -6.70 3.78 -16.68
CA CYS A 482 -5.93 3.52 -17.89
C CYS A 482 -5.99 4.70 -18.88
N ALA A 483 -7.17 5.31 -19.06
CA ALA A 483 -7.34 6.47 -19.94
C ALA A 483 -6.54 7.68 -19.45
N ILE A 484 -6.59 7.98 -18.14
CA ILE A 484 -5.84 9.06 -17.52
C ILE A 484 -4.34 8.83 -17.67
N ASN A 485 -3.86 7.61 -17.39
CA ASN A 485 -2.45 7.25 -17.51
C ASN A 485 -1.95 7.40 -18.96
N MET A 486 -2.72 6.96 -19.93
CA MET A 486 -2.34 7.10 -21.35
C MET A 486 -2.31 8.55 -21.80
N TYR A 487 -3.28 9.36 -21.37
CA TYR A 487 -3.27 10.80 -21.64
C TYR A 487 -2.00 11.45 -21.07
N PHE A 488 -1.64 11.11 -19.82
CA PHE A 488 -0.46 11.64 -19.18
C PHE A 488 0.84 11.27 -19.92
N VAL A 489 0.98 9.99 -20.30
CA VAL A 489 2.14 9.53 -21.09
C VAL A 489 2.27 10.34 -22.38
N VAL A 490 1.17 10.59 -23.10
CA VAL A 490 1.19 11.39 -24.33
C VAL A 490 1.66 12.82 -24.06
N VAL A 491 1.11 13.49 -23.03
CA VAL A 491 1.48 14.86 -22.66
C VAL A 491 2.95 14.96 -22.28
N TYR A 492 3.41 14.04 -21.43
CA TYR A 492 4.77 14.05 -20.92
C TYR A 492 5.82 13.74 -22.01
N VAL A 493 5.53 12.74 -22.84
CA VAL A 493 6.42 12.33 -23.93
C VAL A 493 6.56 13.45 -24.98
N THR A 494 5.49 14.15 -25.31
CA THR A 494 5.54 15.26 -26.29
C THR A 494 6.44 16.43 -25.82
N ALA A 495 6.66 16.57 -24.52
CA ALA A 495 7.54 17.60 -23.95
C ALA A 495 9.05 17.27 -24.05
N LEU A 496 9.43 16.00 -24.31
CA LEU A 496 10.84 15.54 -24.24
C LEU A 496 11.70 15.94 -25.45
N ASN A 497 11.11 16.38 -26.56
CA ASN A 497 11.80 16.88 -27.78
C ASN A 497 12.96 16.00 -28.33
N SER A 498 12.94 14.68 -28.09
CA SER A 498 13.96 13.72 -28.54
C SER A 498 13.34 12.52 -29.22
N VAL A 499 13.73 12.27 -30.48
CA VAL A 499 13.20 11.14 -31.28
C VAL A 499 13.48 9.78 -30.63
N VAL A 500 14.66 9.63 -30.02
CA VAL A 500 15.04 8.38 -29.33
C VAL A 500 14.12 8.11 -28.14
N LEU A 501 13.82 9.14 -27.35
CA LEU A 501 12.89 9.04 -26.21
C LEU A 501 11.47 8.77 -26.66
N TYR A 502 11.02 9.34 -27.79
CA TYR A 502 9.72 9.03 -28.38
C TYR A 502 9.59 7.55 -28.76
N VAL A 503 10.59 7.01 -29.45
CA VAL A 503 10.59 5.59 -29.84
C VAL A 503 10.59 4.68 -28.61
N LEU A 504 11.44 4.98 -27.63
CA LEU A 504 11.51 4.20 -26.39
C LEU A 504 10.17 4.25 -25.62
N ALA A 505 9.59 5.44 -25.47
CA ALA A 505 8.29 5.62 -24.80
C ALA A 505 7.17 4.90 -25.55
N ALA A 506 7.16 4.93 -26.87
CA ALA A 506 6.17 4.20 -27.69
C ALA A 506 6.31 2.67 -27.49
N LEU A 507 7.53 2.13 -27.50
CA LEU A 507 7.76 0.70 -27.26
C LEU A 507 7.31 0.27 -25.86
N LEU A 508 7.66 1.06 -24.83
CA LEU A 508 7.24 0.81 -23.44
C LEU A 508 5.72 0.91 -23.29
N SER A 509 5.09 1.90 -23.94
CA SER A 509 3.62 2.05 -23.90
C SER A 509 2.91 0.87 -24.58
N ILE A 510 3.43 0.38 -25.69
CA ILE A 510 2.89 -0.81 -26.37
C ILE A 510 3.02 -2.04 -25.46
N ALA A 511 4.19 -2.26 -24.87
CA ALA A 511 4.40 -3.38 -23.92
C ALA A 511 3.46 -3.28 -22.72
N TYR A 512 3.30 -2.08 -22.15
CA TYR A 512 2.38 -1.80 -21.04
C TYR A 512 0.94 -2.13 -21.43
N LEU A 513 0.45 -1.60 -22.55
CA LEU A 513 -0.93 -1.83 -23.02
C LEU A 513 -1.19 -3.30 -23.36
N CYS A 514 -0.21 -4.00 -23.97
CA CYS A 514 -0.31 -5.43 -24.21
C CYS A 514 -0.46 -6.23 -22.91
N PHE A 515 0.30 -5.87 -21.88
CA PHE A 515 0.23 -6.55 -20.59
C PHE A 515 -1.06 -6.23 -19.82
N VAL A 516 -1.48 -4.98 -19.80
CA VAL A 516 -2.79 -4.57 -19.23
C VAL A 516 -3.93 -5.28 -19.98
N GLY A 517 -3.87 -5.32 -21.32
CA GLY A 517 -4.83 -6.03 -22.17
C GLY A 517 -4.90 -7.54 -21.85
N TYR A 518 -3.75 -8.17 -21.61
CA TYR A 518 -3.68 -9.56 -21.16
C TYR A 518 -4.39 -9.77 -19.81
N LEU A 519 -4.12 -8.90 -18.82
CA LEU A 519 -4.77 -8.98 -17.51
C LEU A 519 -6.27 -8.76 -17.58
N VAL A 520 -6.72 -7.80 -18.40
CA VAL A 520 -8.16 -7.53 -18.65
C VAL A 520 -8.81 -8.72 -19.34
N TRP A 521 -8.16 -9.29 -20.36
CA TRP A 521 -8.65 -10.49 -21.04
C TRP A 521 -8.82 -11.64 -20.04
N HIS A 522 -7.81 -11.90 -19.20
CA HIS A 522 -7.88 -12.93 -18.16
C HIS A 522 -9.02 -12.65 -17.16
N CYS A 523 -9.22 -11.39 -16.78
CA CYS A 523 -10.33 -10.95 -15.93
C CYS A 523 -11.70 -11.25 -16.59
N LEU A 524 -11.89 -10.91 -17.86
CA LEU A 524 -13.14 -11.13 -18.59
C LEU A 524 -13.46 -12.61 -18.75
N VAL A 525 -12.47 -13.44 -19.07
CA VAL A 525 -12.62 -14.91 -19.13
C VAL A 525 -13.02 -15.45 -17.76
N ALA A 526 -12.34 -15.02 -16.69
CA ALA A 526 -12.66 -15.39 -15.32
C ALA A 526 -14.07 -14.94 -14.86
N LEU A 527 -14.58 -13.84 -15.42
CA LEU A 527 -15.94 -13.35 -15.17
C LEU A 527 -17.04 -14.09 -15.95
N GLY A 528 -16.67 -15.04 -16.83
CA GLY A 528 -17.59 -15.89 -17.56
C GLY A 528 -18.03 -15.35 -18.92
N VAL A 529 -17.25 -14.46 -19.54
CA VAL A 529 -17.47 -14.02 -20.93
C VAL A 529 -16.98 -15.11 -21.88
N SER A 530 -17.86 -16.10 -22.14
CA SER A 530 -17.56 -17.30 -22.92
C SER A 530 -17.11 -17.04 -24.38
N CYS A 531 -17.44 -15.87 -24.95
CA CYS A 531 -16.98 -15.47 -26.29
C CYS A 531 -15.46 -15.28 -26.39
N LEU A 532 -14.80 -15.01 -25.25
CA LEU A 532 -13.34 -14.77 -25.16
C LEU A 532 -12.58 -16.03 -24.74
N ASP A 533 -13.28 -17.09 -24.37
CA ASP A 533 -12.70 -18.40 -24.07
C ASP A 533 -12.43 -19.15 -25.39
N CYS A 534 -11.42 -18.69 -26.12
CA CYS A 534 -10.91 -19.36 -27.32
C CYS A 534 -10.19 -20.65 -26.86
N GLY A 535 -11.02 -21.68 -26.58
CA GLY A 535 -10.67 -22.98 -26.10
C GLY A 535 -9.19 -23.40 -26.19
N SER A 536 -8.64 -23.78 -25.06
CA SER A 536 -7.55 -24.76 -24.87
C SER A 536 -6.23 -24.65 -25.67
N ARG A 537 -6.08 -23.77 -26.66
CA ARG A 537 -4.89 -23.71 -27.52
C ARG A 537 -3.84 -22.65 -27.11
N MET A 538 -4.14 -21.77 -26.15
CA MET A 538 -3.23 -20.73 -25.71
C MET A 538 -2.86 -20.81 -24.22
N GLN A 539 -2.95 -22.02 -23.67
CA GLN A 539 -2.34 -22.32 -22.36
C GLN A 539 -0.82 -22.42 -22.53
N LEU A 540 -0.13 -21.32 -22.32
CA LEU A 540 1.32 -21.27 -22.14
C LEU A 540 1.66 -21.81 -20.73
N GLY A 541 1.46 -23.13 -20.54
CA GLY A 541 1.81 -23.85 -19.33
C GLY A 541 0.79 -24.93 -18.96
N PRO A 542 1.20 -26.03 -18.31
CA PRO A 542 0.28 -27.08 -17.91
C PRO A 542 -0.77 -26.51 -16.94
N SER A 543 -2.03 -26.81 -17.25
CA SER A 543 -3.21 -26.47 -16.46
C SER A 543 -3.13 -27.16 -15.07
N ARG A 544 -2.52 -26.49 -14.11
CA ARG A 544 -2.59 -26.85 -12.68
C ARG A 544 -3.91 -26.38 -12.03
N HIS A 545 -4.79 -25.77 -12.81
CA HIS A 545 -5.86 -24.91 -12.30
C HIS A 545 -7.18 -25.63 -11.98
N THR A 546 -7.47 -26.74 -12.62
CA THR A 546 -8.76 -27.42 -12.42
C THR A 546 -8.68 -28.46 -11.30
N ASP A 547 -7.50 -29.04 -11.07
CA ASP A 547 -7.37 -30.18 -10.16
C ASP A 547 -7.24 -29.77 -8.68
N MET A 548 -6.78 -28.56 -8.37
CA MET A 548 -6.57 -28.14 -6.99
C MET A 548 -7.85 -27.64 -6.30
N PHE A 549 -8.81 -27.11 -7.06
CA PHE A 549 -10.13 -26.77 -6.52
C PHE A 549 -11.04 -28.00 -6.40
N LEU A 550 -10.88 -29.00 -7.26
CA LEU A 550 -11.58 -30.27 -7.16
C LEU A 550 -11.07 -31.17 -6.01
N LEU A 551 -9.80 -31.05 -5.63
CA LEU A 551 -9.24 -31.79 -4.47
C LEU A 551 -9.79 -31.28 -3.14
N ASN A 552 -10.07 -29.97 -3.00
CA ASN A 552 -10.72 -29.46 -1.79
C ASN A 552 -12.20 -29.89 -1.68
N ASP A 553 -12.92 -30.05 -2.79
CA ASP A 553 -14.31 -30.54 -2.78
C ASP A 553 -14.37 -32.08 -2.54
N MET A 554 -13.33 -32.81 -2.93
CA MET A 554 -13.27 -34.26 -2.66
C MET A 554 -12.91 -34.59 -1.21
N ASP A 555 -12.07 -33.78 -0.56
CA ASP A 555 -11.72 -33.95 0.86
C ASP A 555 -12.86 -33.53 1.80
N THR A 556 -13.70 -32.58 1.41
CA THR A 556 -14.91 -32.22 2.20
C THR A 556 -15.99 -33.30 2.09
N ASN A 557 -16.16 -33.93 0.95
CA ASN A 557 -17.17 -35.00 0.79
C ASN A 557 -16.71 -36.32 1.42
N ALA A 558 -15.40 -36.58 1.53
CA ALA A 558 -14.87 -37.79 2.21
C ALA A 558 -14.90 -37.68 3.75
N LEU A 559 -15.10 -36.50 4.31
CA LEU A 559 -15.26 -36.27 5.76
C LEU A 559 -16.73 -36.25 6.23
N GLU A 560 -17.69 -36.13 5.31
CA GLU A 560 -19.12 -36.25 5.61
C GLU A 560 -19.65 -37.68 5.55
N GLU A 561 -18.90 -38.64 4.99
CA GLU A 561 -19.26 -40.08 4.93
C GLU A 561 -18.56 -40.93 6.02
N LYS A 562 -17.93 -40.35 7.00
CA LYS A 562 -17.40 -41.04 8.18
C LYS A 562 -17.93 -40.36 9.46
#